data_f806cffacf6c7caac05058a0176098b9
#
_entry.id   f806cffacf6c7caac05058a0176098b9
#
_cell.length_a   1.000
_cell.length_b   1.000
_cell.length_c   1.000
_cell.angle_alpha   90.00
_cell.angle_beta   90.00
_cell.angle_gamma   90.00
#
_symmetry.space_group_name_H-M   'P 1'
#
loop_
_entity.id
_entity.type
_entity.pdbx_description
1 polymer ?
#
loop_
_entity_poly.entity_id
_entity_poly.type
_entity_poly.pdbx_seq_one_letter_code
_entity_poly.pdbx_strand_id
1 'polypeptide(L)'
;MISQDLKKLIIRLGIFSIPIVLYVVVLGTIDPFNYFSDSNIISEETEHKTARKLNSLLYNTISFKNHPTPNIIIGDSRIKRLPISEIEKITGDKYFILHSNAAKLNEIIDLFWISTKYSKLENVILGVNFNLFNEYAYANRVNEVEEIINNPLMYIFNGNVLEVIIKAITHHFSSIDIPNVSRNIMLKKALNGKSFKDKKIWWDFNISTVAKNQYSKYRYPENLIDRLKDIDRYCKKNNINLTLLNVPHHKEYRQRVIDFKLTKEESRYKKEIKNIGTVIDYDYSNSITNCRNCFTDPIHTNDSINLLVVKEIFKDSLVIGKKL
;
A
#
# COMPACT_ATOMS: atom_id res chain seq x y z
N MET A 1 22.86 -4.23 54.12
CA MET A 1 22.06 -3.00 54.19
C MET A 1 22.26 -2.18 52.92
N ILE A 2 21.19 -1.85 52.20
CA ILE A 2 21.26 -0.98 51.01
C ILE A 2 21.64 0.45 51.47
N SER A 3 22.64 1.04 50.85
CA SER A 3 23.07 2.41 51.21
C SER A 3 21.92 3.43 51.00
N GLN A 4 21.90 4.52 51.78
CA GLN A 4 20.86 5.56 51.62
C GLN A 4 20.88 6.18 50.19
N ASP A 5 22.04 6.29 49.58
CA ASP A 5 22.19 6.85 48.25
C ASP A 5 21.64 5.90 47.17
N LEU A 6 21.81 4.59 47.37
CA LEU A 6 21.21 3.59 46.47
C LEU A 6 19.68 3.59 46.59
N LYS A 7 19.10 3.76 47.78
CA LYS A 7 17.66 3.94 47.97
C LYS A 7 17.12 5.17 47.24
N LYS A 8 17.82 6.32 47.38
CA LYS A 8 17.43 7.55 46.66
C LYS A 8 17.52 7.38 45.14
N LEU A 9 18.54 6.70 44.64
CA LEU A 9 18.69 6.42 43.21
C LEU A 9 17.52 5.55 42.71
N ILE A 10 17.18 4.47 43.41
CA ILE A 10 16.08 3.60 43.05
C ILE A 10 14.75 4.35 43.00
N ILE A 11 14.48 5.21 44.01
CA ILE A 11 13.25 6.02 44.04
C ILE A 11 13.22 6.99 42.86
N ARG A 12 14.34 7.67 42.56
CA ARG A 12 14.39 8.59 41.40
C ARG A 12 14.19 7.86 40.07
N LEU A 13 14.82 6.71 39.90
CA LEU A 13 14.60 5.87 38.72
C LEU A 13 13.15 5.39 38.61
N GLY A 14 12.53 5.00 39.75
CA GLY A 14 11.12 4.65 39.79
C GLY A 14 10.22 5.80 39.37
N ILE A 15 10.42 7.00 39.87
CA ILE A 15 9.65 8.19 39.48
C ILE A 15 9.88 8.52 38.01
N PHE A 16 11.10 8.44 37.51
CA PHE A 16 11.44 8.73 36.12
C PHE A 16 10.84 7.69 35.16
N SER A 17 10.63 6.44 35.56
CA SER A 17 10.02 5.41 34.76
C SER A 17 8.48 5.51 34.67
N ILE A 18 7.82 6.27 35.57
CA ILE A 18 6.33 6.38 35.55
C ILE A 18 5.77 6.81 34.22
N PRO A 19 6.28 7.85 33.51
CA PRO A 19 5.75 8.23 32.20
C PRO A 19 5.85 7.11 31.16
N ILE A 20 6.94 6.34 31.19
CA ILE A 20 7.17 5.22 30.27
C ILE A 20 6.17 4.09 30.55
N VAL A 21 5.98 3.75 31.83
CA VAL A 21 5.00 2.72 32.25
C VAL A 21 3.59 3.14 31.86
N LEU A 22 3.20 4.39 32.12
CA LEU A 22 1.90 4.91 31.70
C LEU A 22 1.72 4.86 30.18
N TYR A 23 2.75 5.23 29.42
CA TYR A 23 2.71 5.13 27.97
C TYR A 23 2.50 3.69 27.50
N VAL A 24 3.23 2.72 28.05
CA VAL A 24 3.09 1.29 27.68
C VAL A 24 1.70 0.76 28.02
N VAL A 25 1.14 1.16 29.18
CA VAL A 25 -0.23 0.80 29.57
C VAL A 25 -1.25 1.39 28.58
N VAL A 26 -1.11 2.67 28.24
CA VAL A 26 -1.99 3.32 27.25
C VAL A 26 -1.85 2.66 25.87
N LEU A 27 -0.62 2.37 25.44
CA LEU A 27 -0.37 1.67 24.19
C LEU A 27 -1.04 0.29 24.16
N GLY A 28 -0.88 -0.49 25.22
CA GLY A 28 -1.47 -1.84 25.30
C GLY A 28 -3.00 -1.84 25.40
N THR A 29 -3.61 -0.73 25.90
CA THR A 29 -5.05 -0.59 25.98
C THR A 29 -5.70 -0.04 24.71
N ILE A 30 -5.06 0.89 24.04
CA ILE A 30 -5.61 1.54 22.83
C ILE A 30 -5.21 0.78 21.57
N ASP A 31 -3.95 0.35 21.49
CA ASP A 31 -3.33 -0.42 20.40
C ASP A 31 -3.93 -0.16 19.00
N PRO A 32 -3.78 1.04 18.42
CA PRO A 32 -4.53 1.47 17.25
C PRO A 32 -4.17 0.70 15.96
N PHE A 33 -3.14 -0.13 16.00
CA PHE A 33 -2.75 -1.03 14.92
C PHE A 33 -3.12 -2.49 15.18
N ASN A 34 -3.70 -2.80 16.34
CA ASN A 34 -4.00 -4.19 16.78
C ASN A 34 -2.74 -5.08 16.78
N TYR A 35 -1.61 -4.53 17.24
CA TYR A 35 -0.33 -5.21 17.26
C TYR A 35 -0.25 -6.32 18.30
N PHE A 36 -0.79 -6.05 19.52
CA PHE A 36 -0.78 -6.98 20.64
C PHE A 36 -2.08 -7.81 20.72
N SER A 37 -3.19 -7.21 20.34
CA SER A 37 -4.50 -7.88 20.39
C SER A 37 -5.49 -7.15 19.46
N ASP A 38 -6.51 -7.87 19.00
CA ASP A 38 -7.66 -7.26 18.31
C ASP A 38 -8.56 -6.57 19.36
N SER A 39 -8.02 -5.52 20.02
CA SER A 39 -8.77 -4.82 21.04
C SER A 39 -9.82 -3.90 20.40
N ASN A 40 -11.07 -4.04 20.85
CA ASN A 40 -12.19 -3.21 20.39
C ASN A 40 -12.38 -1.95 21.27
N ILE A 41 -11.33 -1.46 21.96
CA ILE A 41 -11.46 -0.29 22.84
C ILE A 41 -11.67 0.99 22.00
N ILE A 42 -11.00 1.09 20.86
CA ILE A 42 -11.24 2.17 19.91
C ILE A 42 -12.18 1.68 18.80
N SER A 43 -13.09 2.57 18.37
CA SER A 43 -14.03 2.23 17.31
C SER A 43 -13.31 2.06 15.96
N GLU A 44 -13.90 1.24 15.07
CA GLU A 44 -13.41 1.07 13.70
C GLU A 44 -13.27 2.42 12.96
N GLU A 45 -14.16 3.38 13.25
CA GLU A 45 -14.07 4.74 12.72
C GLU A 45 -12.79 5.44 13.17
N THR A 46 -12.41 5.31 14.44
CA THR A 46 -11.17 5.87 14.99
C THR A 46 -9.94 5.23 14.36
N GLU A 47 -9.90 3.90 14.22
CA GLU A 47 -8.83 3.20 13.51
C GLU A 47 -8.70 3.70 12.07
N HIS A 48 -9.82 3.83 11.35
CA HIS A 48 -9.84 4.30 9.98
C HIS A 48 -9.29 5.72 9.84
N LYS A 49 -9.68 6.63 10.74
CA LYS A 49 -9.24 8.03 10.72
C LYS A 49 -7.80 8.22 11.19
N THR A 50 -7.26 7.30 11.97
CA THR A 50 -5.92 7.36 12.56
C THR A 50 -4.96 6.35 11.94
N ALA A 51 -4.88 5.11 12.42
CA ALA A 51 -3.90 4.13 12.02
C ALA A 51 -3.95 3.82 10.51
N ARG A 52 -5.12 3.47 9.98
CA ARG A 52 -5.29 3.17 8.53
C ARG A 52 -4.93 4.34 7.63
N LYS A 53 -5.26 5.57 8.05
CA LYS A 53 -5.03 6.78 7.25
C LYS A 53 -3.59 7.27 7.32
N LEU A 54 -2.95 7.18 8.49
CA LEU A 54 -1.63 7.74 8.74
C LEU A 54 -0.50 6.79 8.36
N ASN A 55 -0.65 5.51 8.67
CA ASN A 55 0.31 4.47 8.28
C ASN A 55 -0.40 3.20 7.79
N SER A 56 -0.99 3.30 6.59
CA SER A 56 -1.72 2.19 5.99
C SER A 56 -0.86 0.94 5.75
N LEU A 57 0.44 1.10 5.52
CA LEU A 57 1.34 -0.03 5.29
C LEU A 57 1.48 -0.87 6.57
N LEU A 58 1.83 -0.23 7.70
CA LEU A 58 1.94 -0.92 8.99
C LEU A 58 0.61 -1.54 9.39
N TYR A 59 -0.48 -0.77 9.30
CA TYR A 59 -1.82 -1.26 9.64
C TYR A 59 -2.20 -2.50 8.83
N ASN A 60 -2.10 -2.45 7.50
CA ASN A 60 -2.47 -3.57 6.63
C ASN A 60 -1.60 -4.79 6.86
N THR A 61 -0.30 -4.60 7.12
CA THR A 61 0.61 -5.73 7.31
C THR A 61 0.36 -6.42 8.66
N ILE A 62 0.06 -5.66 9.73
CA ILE A 62 -0.35 -6.22 11.03
C ILE A 62 -1.71 -6.92 10.89
N SER A 63 -2.69 -6.28 10.22
CA SER A 63 -4.00 -6.89 9.97
C SER A 63 -3.88 -8.22 9.22
N PHE A 64 -3.01 -8.28 8.19
CA PHE A 64 -2.79 -9.53 7.47
C PHE A 64 -2.11 -10.59 8.34
N LYS A 65 -1.13 -10.21 9.16
CA LYS A 65 -0.48 -11.11 10.11
C LYS A 65 -1.49 -11.73 11.09
N ASN A 66 -2.43 -10.92 11.60
CA ASN A 66 -3.42 -11.35 12.57
C ASN A 66 -4.56 -12.16 11.92
N HIS A 67 -4.96 -11.79 10.70
CA HIS A 67 -6.04 -12.44 9.94
C HIS A 67 -5.57 -12.85 8.54
N PRO A 68 -4.64 -13.82 8.44
CA PRO A 68 -4.11 -14.24 7.15
C PRO A 68 -5.17 -14.98 6.33
N THR A 69 -5.15 -14.75 5.02
CA THR A 69 -5.99 -15.46 4.06
C THR A 69 -5.12 -16.15 3.01
N PRO A 70 -5.56 -17.27 2.39
CA PRO A 70 -4.81 -17.92 1.33
C PRO A 70 -4.83 -17.12 0.03
N ASN A 71 -5.79 -16.20 -0.13
CA ASN A 71 -5.96 -15.41 -1.34
C ASN A 71 -5.62 -13.95 -1.05
N ILE A 72 -4.68 -13.39 -1.81
CA ILE A 72 -4.15 -12.05 -1.55
C ILE A 72 -4.00 -11.23 -2.82
N ILE A 73 -4.29 -9.93 -2.71
CA ILE A 73 -4.07 -8.95 -3.77
C ILE A 73 -3.10 -7.91 -3.22
N ILE A 74 -1.94 -7.76 -3.87
CA ILE A 74 -0.88 -6.86 -3.40
C ILE A 74 -0.66 -5.75 -4.40
N GLY A 75 -0.54 -4.50 -3.92
CA GLY A 75 -0.24 -3.38 -4.81
C GLY A 75 -0.28 -2.00 -4.16
N ASP A 76 -0.47 -1.00 -5.00
CA ASP A 76 -0.55 0.39 -4.56
C ASP A 76 -1.99 0.90 -4.37
N SER A 77 -2.16 2.22 -4.33
CA SER A 77 -3.46 2.87 -4.15
C SER A 77 -4.50 2.52 -5.22
N ARG A 78 -4.10 2.00 -6.38
CA ARG A 78 -5.02 1.57 -7.45
C ARG A 78 -5.65 0.24 -7.09
N ILE A 79 -4.85 -0.69 -6.60
CA ILE A 79 -5.29 -2.02 -6.14
C ILE A 79 -6.19 -1.91 -4.90
N LYS A 80 -5.90 -0.98 -3.98
CA LYS A 80 -6.75 -0.67 -2.82
C LYS A 80 -8.23 -0.45 -3.18
N ARG A 81 -8.51 0.03 -4.39
CA ARG A 81 -9.86 0.41 -4.82
C ARG A 81 -10.69 -0.74 -5.38
N LEU A 82 -10.11 -1.93 -5.52
CA LEU A 82 -10.87 -3.10 -5.95
C LEU A 82 -11.90 -3.49 -4.89
N PRO A 83 -13.18 -3.69 -5.25
CA PRO A 83 -14.25 -4.01 -4.30
C PRO A 83 -14.12 -5.45 -3.81
N ILE A 84 -13.49 -5.65 -2.64
CA ILE A 84 -13.22 -6.96 -2.06
C ILE A 84 -14.50 -7.76 -1.81
N SER A 85 -15.57 -7.11 -1.39
CA SER A 85 -16.86 -7.76 -1.15
C SER A 85 -17.46 -8.39 -2.42
N GLU A 86 -17.24 -7.77 -3.57
CA GLU A 86 -17.66 -8.35 -4.84
C GLU A 86 -16.76 -9.53 -5.27
N ILE A 87 -15.45 -9.44 -4.99
CA ILE A 87 -14.51 -10.55 -5.21
C ILE A 87 -14.97 -11.77 -4.40
N GLU A 88 -15.17 -11.61 -3.11
CA GLU A 88 -15.62 -12.68 -2.22
C GLU A 88 -16.99 -13.23 -2.61
N LYS A 89 -17.89 -12.37 -3.10
CA LYS A 89 -19.20 -12.81 -3.60
C LYS A 89 -19.10 -13.65 -4.88
N ILE A 90 -18.16 -13.33 -5.77
CA ILE A 90 -17.97 -14.07 -7.03
C ILE A 90 -17.26 -15.40 -6.78
N THR A 91 -16.23 -15.39 -5.96
CA THR A 91 -15.38 -16.57 -5.73
C THR A 91 -15.90 -17.51 -4.65
N GLY A 92 -16.62 -16.98 -3.66
CA GLY A 92 -16.97 -17.69 -2.42
C GLY A 92 -15.83 -17.73 -1.41
N ASP A 93 -14.65 -17.20 -1.75
CA ASP A 93 -13.44 -17.26 -0.94
C ASP A 93 -13.11 -15.93 -0.29
N LYS A 94 -12.42 -15.98 0.85
CA LYS A 94 -11.89 -14.79 1.51
C LYS A 94 -10.63 -14.29 0.82
N TYR A 95 -10.57 -12.99 0.60
CA TYR A 95 -9.44 -12.28 0.02
C TYR A 95 -8.94 -11.20 0.97
N PHE A 96 -7.63 -10.93 0.92
CA PHE A 96 -7.04 -9.78 1.61
C PHE A 96 -6.36 -8.84 0.60
N ILE A 97 -6.60 -7.53 0.71
CA ILE A 97 -5.90 -6.52 -0.08
C ILE A 97 -4.77 -5.93 0.74
N LEU A 98 -3.55 -6.40 0.53
CA LEU A 98 -2.34 -5.88 1.14
C LEU A 98 -1.75 -4.75 0.29
N HIS A 99 -1.94 -3.52 0.71
CA HIS A 99 -1.58 -2.36 -0.10
C HIS A 99 -0.79 -1.31 0.68
N SER A 100 0.02 -0.54 -0.08
CA SER A 100 0.61 0.70 0.40
C SER A 100 0.34 1.83 -0.59
N ASN A 101 0.02 3.03 -0.06
CA ASN A 101 -0.15 4.20 -0.92
C ASN A 101 1.17 4.54 -1.61
N ALA A 102 1.13 4.74 -2.93
CA ALA A 102 2.30 5.00 -3.77
C ALA A 102 3.42 3.93 -3.62
N ALA A 103 3.03 2.67 -3.39
CA ALA A 103 3.98 1.56 -3.32
C ALA A 103 4.86 1.51 -4.57
N LYS A 104 6.12 1.15 -4.36
CA LYS A 104 7.08 0.88 -5.43
C LYS A 104 7.10 -0.61 -5.72
N LEU A 105 7.61 -1.00 -6.88
CA LEU A 105 7.62 -2.42 -7.26
C LEU A 105 8.42 -3.27 -6.26
N ASN A 106 9.55 -2.77 -5.76
CA ASN A 106 10.31 -3.49 -4.73
C ASN A 106 9.47 -3.73 -3.47
N GLU A 107 8.64 -2.76 -3.05
CA GLU A 107 7.75 -2.91 -1.89
C GLU A 107 6.64 -3.95 -2.14
N ILE A 108 6.08 -4.00 -3.34
CA ILE A 108 5.08 -5.02 -3.73
C ILE A 108 5.70 -6.42 -3.67
N ILE A 109 6.92 -6.56 -4.14
CA ILE A 109 7.69 -7.80 -4.08
C ILE A 109 7.99 -8.19 -2.62
N ASP A 110 8.44 -7.23 -1.80
CA ASP A 110 8.74 -7.46 -0.38
C ASP A 110 7.47 -7.87 0.40
N LEU A 111 6.33 -7.22 0.12
CA LEU A 111 5.03 -7.59 0.72
C LEU A 111 4.59 -9.01 0.34
N PHE A 112 4.87 -9.46 -0.87
CA PHE A 112 4.65 -10.87 -1.24
C PHE A 112 5.45 -11.80 -0.33
N TRP A 113 6.74 -11.56 -0.14
CA TRP A 113 7.57 -12.40 0.70
C TRP A 113 7.19 -12.35 2.18
N ILE A 114 6.72 -11.21 2.67
CA ILE A 114 6.15 -11.10 4.02
C ILE A 114 4.89 -11.95 4.12
N SER A 115 4.00 -11.90 3.12
CA SER A 115 2.73 -12.63 3.16
C SER A 115 2.94 -14.14 3.21
N THR A 116 3.99 -14.67 2.58
CA THR A 116 4.32 -16.10 2.63
C THR A 116 4.75 -16.59 4.02
N LYS A 117 5.13 -15.68 4.93
CA LYS A 117 5.50 -16.02 6.31
C LYS A 117 4.28 -16.28 7.20
N TYR A 118 3.12 -15.71 6.83
CA TYR A 118 1.92 -15.75 7.66
C TYR A 118 0.80 -16.59 7.08
N SER A 119 0.81 -16.88 5.77
CA SER A 119 -0.22 -17.66 5.10
C SER A 119 0.36 -18.66 4.10
N LYS A 120 -0.27 -19.83 4.02
CA LYS A 120 -0.10 -20.73 2.87
C LYS A 120 -0.96 -20.17 1.73
N LEU A 121 -0.30 -19.44 0.83
CA LEU A 121 -0.97 -18.76 -0.27
C LEU A 121 -1.49 -19.76 -1.33
N GLU A 122 -2.63 -19.45 -1.94
CA GLU A 122 -3.25 -20.20 -3.04
C GLU A 122 -3.43 -19.32 -4.27
N ASN A 123 -3.99 -18.11 -4.11
CA ASN A 123 -4.16 -17.16 -5.21
C ASN A 123 -3.52 -15.82 -4.87
N VAL A 124 -2.65 -15.36 -5.74
CA VAL A 124 -1.91 -14.10 -5.60
C VAL A 124 -2.11 -13.24 -6.82
N ILE A 125 -2.59 -12.01 -6.61
CA ILE A 125 -2.63 -10.97 -7.65
C ILE A 125 -1.67 -9.86 -7.27
N LEU A 126 -0.69 -9.56 -8.13
CA LEU A 126 0.23 -8.45 -7.96
C LEU A 126 -0.14 -7.32 -8.92
N GLY A 127 -0.45 -6.15 -8.37
CA GLY A 127 -0.63 -4.93 -9.16
C GLY A 127 0.72 -4.42 -9.63
N VAL A 128 1.01 -4.62 -10.90
CA VAL A 128 2.24 -4.19 -11.54
C VAL A 128 1.89 -3.28 -12.73
N ASN A 129 2.61 -2.20 -12.91
CA ASN A 129 2.43 -1.33 -14.08
C ASN A 129 3.77 -0.77 -14.48
N PHE A 130 3.93 -0.40 -15.74
CA PHE A 130 5.18 0.12 -16.27
C PHE A 130 5.74 1.31 -15.46
N ASN A 131 4.89 2.19 -14.95
CA ASN A 131 5.30 3.32 -14.11
C ASN A 131 5.98 2.92 -12.79
N LEU A 132 5.86 1.68 -12.36
CA LEU A 132 6.55 1.12 -11.19
C LEU A 132 7.91 0.50 -11.56
N PHE A 133 8.15 0.26 -12.85
CA PHE A 133 9.37 -0.34 -13.40
C PHE A 133 10.42 0.74 -13.66
N ASN A 134 10.99 1.29 -12.60
CA ASN A 134 12.07 2.25 -12.68
C ASN A 134 13.04 2.02 -11.52
N GLU A 135 14.32 1.78 -11.81
CA GLU A 135 15.35 1.52 -10.81
C GLU A 135 15.48 2.67 -9.78
N TYR A 136 15.23 3.91 -10.21
CA TYR A 136 15.25 5.06 -9.30
C TYR A 136 13.97 5.21 -8.45
N ALA A 137 12.94 4.41 -8.74
CA ALA A 137 11.71 4.37 -7.95
C ALA A 137 11.80 3.29 -6.87
N TYR A 138 12.59 3.55 -5.84
CA TYR A 138 12.81 2.65 -4.70
C TYR A 138 12.26 3.24 -3.40
N ALA A 139 11.75 2.40 -2.52
CA ALA A 139 11.38 2.77 -1.16
C ALA A 139 11.67 1.58 -0.21
N ASN A 140 11.96 1.89 1.05
CA ASN A 140 12.38 0.90 2.05
C ASN A 140 11.38 0.74 3.21
N ARG A 141 10.15 1.23 3.04
CA ARG A 141 9.14 1.26 4.11
C ARG A 141 8.71 -0.14 4.57
N VAL A 142 8.76 -1.13 3.67
CA VAL A 142 8.37 -2.51 4.00
C VAL A 142 9.36 -3.15 4.96
N ASN A 143 10.66 -2.90 4.80
CA ASN A 143 11.67 -3.40 5.73
C ASN A 143 11.49 -2.81 7.13
N GLU A 144 11.22 -1.48 7.22
CA GLU A 144 10.91 -0.83 8.49
C GLU A 144 9.68 -1.44 9.17
N VAL A 145 8.63 -1.72 8.40
CA VAL A 145 7.42 -2.37 8.90
C VAL A 145 7.72 -3.80 9.36
N GLU A 146 8.52 -4.54 8.62
CA GLU A 146 8.92 -5.91 9.00
C GLU A 146 9.72 -5.92 10.31
N GLU A 147 10.64 -4.98 10.51
CA GLU A 147 11.38 -4.81 11.76
C GLU A 147 10.43 -4.52 12.93
N ILE A 148 9.46 -3.61 12.74
CA ILE A 148 8.45 -3.29 13.76
C ILE A 148 7.62 -4.53 14.12
N ILE A 149 7.15 -5.28 13.12
CA ILE A 149 6.30 -6.46 13.33
C ILE A 149 7.04 -7.58 14.06
N ASN A 150 8.34 -7.71 13.83
CA ASN A 150 9.16 -8.76 14.42
C ASN A 150 9.75 -8.38 15.79
N ASN A 151 9.68 -7.10 16.18
CA ASN A 151 10.26 -6.62 17.43
C ASN A 151 9.29 -5.69 18.18
N PRO A 152 8.64 -6.18 19.26
CA PRO A 152 7.71 -5.37 20.05
C PRO A 152 8.32 -4.07 20.60
N LEU A 153 9.60 -4.05 20.90
CA LEU A 153 10.26 -2.82 21.38
C LEU A 153 10.34 -1.77 20.27
N MET A 154 10.55 -2.18 19.01
CA MET A 154 10.50 -1.27 17.87
C MET A 154 9.11 -0.70 17.67
N TYR A 155 8.04 -1.46 17.96
CA TYR A 155 6.67 -0.96 17.95
C TYR A 155 6.42 0.04 19.09
N ILE A 156 6.76 -0.33 20.33
CA ILE A 156 6.55 0.49 21.52
C ILE A 156 7.25 1.84 21.42
N PHE A 157 8.50 1.87 20.96
CA PHE A 157 9.31 3.09 20.92
C PHE A 157 9.30 3.78 19.54
N ASN A 158 8.37 3.42 18.63
CA ASN A 158 8.24 4.05 17.32
C ASN A 158 7.52 5.40 17.42
N GLY A 159 8.15 6.46 16.94
CA GLY A 159 7.56 7.81 16.95
C GLY A 159 6.28 7.94 16.12
N ASN A 160 6.15 7.20 15.01
CA ASN A 160 4.93 7.20 14.21
C ASN A 160 3.79 6.49 14.95
N VAL A 161 4.08 5.41 15.70
CA VAL A 161 3.09 4.72 16.54
C VAL A 161 2.62 5.66 17.65
N LEU A 162 3.53 6.36 18.31
CA LEU A 162 3.19 7.37 19.34
C LEU A 162 2.30 8.48 18.75
N GLU A 163 2.63 9.00 17.57
CA GLU A 163 1.79 10.02 16.90
C GLU A 163 0.36 9.49 16.65
N VAL A 164 0.23 8.25 16.19
CA VAL A 164 -1.07 7.62 15.93
C VAL A 164 -1.85 7.43 17.24
N ILE A 165 -1.20 7.01 18.32
CA ILE A 165 -1.84 6.85 19.64
C ILE A 165 -2.41 8.19 20.13
N ILE A 166 -1.62 9.27 20.08
CA ILE A 166 -2.11 10.60 20.47
C ILE A 166 -3.33 11.01 19.66
N LYS A 167 -3.31 10.77 18.34
CA LYS A 167 -4.43 11.07 17.45
C LYS A 167 -5.63 10.19 17.71
N ALA A 168 -5.43 8.91 18.02
CA ALA A 168 -6.51 7.97 18.36
C ALA A 168 -7.21 8.38 19.65
N ILE A 169 -6.45 8.72 20.70
CA ILE A 169 -6.98 9.23 21.96
C ILE A 169 -7.80 10.51 21.70
N THR A 170 -7.21 11.48 21.00
CA THR A 170 -7.87 12.75 20.73
C THR A 170 -9.15 12.55 19.95
N HIS A 171 -9.15 11.70 18.92
CA HIS A 171 -10.35 11.40 18.13
C HIS A 171 -11.41 10.67 18.95
N HIS A 172 -11.00 9.67 19.73
CA HIS A 172 -11.92 8.86 20.54
C HIS A 172 -12.67 9.68 21.60
N PHE A 173 -11.96 10.57 22.33
CA PHE A 173 -12.56 11.33 23.42
C PHE A 173 -13.15 12.70 23.00
N SER A 174 -12.72 13.28 21.88
CA SER A 174 -13.12 14.63 21.47
C SER A 174 -13.74 14.70 20.09
N SER A 175 -13.75 13.59 19.34
CA SER A 175 -14.14 13.55 17.92
C SER A 175 -13.37 14.55 17.04
N ILE A 176 -12.22 15.03 17.52
CA ILE A 176 -11.38 16.01 16.82
C ILE A 176 -10.38 15.27 15.92
N ASP A 177 -10.46 15.52 14.63
CA ASP A 177 -9.47 15.06 13.66
C ASP A 177 -8.22 15.96 13.70
N ILE A 178 -7.10 15.45 14.20
CA ILE A 178 -5.82 16.13 14.08
C ILE A 178 -5.32 15.98 12.63
N PRO A 179 -5.24 17.07 11.86
CA PRO A 179 -4.85 16.99 10.46
C PRO A 179 -3.39 16.54 10.31
N ASN A 180 -3.09 15.82 9.22
CA ASN A 180 -1.71 15.54 8.85
C ASN A 180 -1.08 16.82 8.27
N VAL A 181 -0.53 17.65 9.15
CA VAL A 181 0.02 18.97 8.84
C VAL A 181 1.16 18.86 7.83
N SER A 182 2.07 17.92 8.02
CA SER A 182 3.24 17.73 7.15
C SER A 182 2.82 17.41 5.71
N ARG A 183 1.86 16.50 5.53
CA ARG A 183 1.31 16.16 4.20
C ARG A 183 0.62 17.35 3.56
N ASN A 184 -0.20 18.08 4.31
CA ASN A 184 -0.92 19.25 3.80
C ASN A 184 0.04 20.37 3.37
N ILE A 185 1.09 20.63 4.14
CA ILE A 185 2.14 21.60 3.78
C ILE A 185 2.86 21.16 2.51
N MET A 186 3.26 19.89 2.43
CA MET A 186 3.96 19.35 1.25
C MET A 186 3.10 19.45 -0.01
N LEU A 187 1.82 19.07 0.06
CA LEU A 187 0.89 19.19 -1.07
C LEU A 187 0.65 20.65 -1.45
N LYS A 188 0.46 21.55 -0.49
CA LYS A 188 0.28 22.98 -0.74
C LYS A 188 1.51 23.58 -1.43
N LYS A 189 2.71 23.22 -0.99
CA LYS A 189 3.98 23.62 -1.63
C LYS A 189 4.08 23.08 -3.05
N ALA A 190 3.80 21.79 -3.26
CA ALA A 190 3.86 21.13 -4.56
C ALA A 190 2.86 21.72 -5.58
N LEU A 191 1.72 22.21 -5.11
CA LEU A 191 0.66 22.81 -5.92
C LEU A 191 0.75 24.35 -5.98
N ASN A 192 1.85 24.95 -5.54
CA ASN A 192 2.03 26.42 -5.50
C ASN A 192 0.84 27.16 -4.82
N GLY A 193 0.39 26.62 -3.69
CA GLY A 193 -0.72 27.17 -2.91
C GLY A 193 -2.12 26.81 -3.42
N LYS A 194 -2.28 26.19 -4.58
CA LYS A 194 -3.58 25.77 -5.12
C LYS A 194 -4.16 24.58 -4.36
N SER A 195 -5.47 24.43 -4.41
CA SER A 195 -6.14 23.34 -3.71
C SER A 195 -6.10 22.03 -4.49
N PHE A 196 -5.65 20.95 -3.85
CA PHE A 196 -5.71 19.60 -4.42
C PHE A 196 -7.15 19.05 -4.52
N LYS A 197 -8.14 19.71 -3.90
CA LYS A 197 -9.56 19.38 -4.03
C LYS A 197 -10.12 19.79 -5.38
N ASP A 198 -9.50 20.73 -6.07
CA ASP A 198 -9.85 21.08 -7.44
C ASP A 198 -9.43 19.94 -8.38
N LYS A 199 -10.43 19.31 -9.00
CA LYS A 199 -10.23 18.13 -9.87
C LYS A 199 -9.33 18.43 -11.07
N LYS A 200 -9.44 19.63 -11.66
CA LYS A 200 -8.61 20.01 -12.81
C LYS A 200 -7.17 20.22 -12.39
N ILE A 201 -6.94 20.96 -11.32
CA ILE A 201 -5.60 21.19 -10.76
C ILE A 201 -4.93 19.88 -10.37
N TRP A 202 -5.67 18.98 -9.72
CA TRP A 202 -5.16 17.67 -9.33
C TRP A 202 -4.84 16.79 -10.55
N TRP A 203 -5.67 16.85 -11.57
CA TRP A 203 -5.44 16.16 -12.83
C TRP A 203 -4.16 16.63 -13.50
N ASP A 204 -4.03 17.94 -13.71
CA ASP A 204 -2.88 18.55 -14.35
C ASP A 204 -1.57 18.31 -13.57
N PHE A 205 -1.65 18.30 -12.23
CA PHE A 205 -0.54 17.95 -11.36
C PHE A 205 -0.08 16.50 -11.56
N ASN A 206 -1.00 15.55 -11.68
CA ASN A 206 -0.64 14.15 -11.95
C ASN A 206 0.01 13.98 -13.32
N ILE A 207 -0.50 14.65 -14.34
CA ILE A 207 0.08 14.59 -15.69
C ILE A 207 1.46 15.26 -15.77
N SER A 208 1.63 16.42 -15.14
CA SER A 208 2.86 17.22 -15.26
C SER A 208 3.93 16.80 -14.25
N THR A 209 3.57 16.69 -12.97
CA THR A 209 4.54 16.52 -11.89
C THR A 209 4.74 15.05 -11.52
N VAL A 210 3.65 14.31 -11.30
CA VAL A 210 3.76 12.90 -10.87
C VAL A 210 4.37 12.07 -11.99
N ALA A 211 3.87 12.19 -13.23
CA ALA A 211 4.45 11.48 -14.37
C ALA A 211 5.91 11.88 -14.65
N LYS A 212 6.23 13.19 -14.52
CA LYS A 212 7.61 13.65 -14.65
C LYS A 212 8.53 12.97 -13.62
N ASN A 213 8.11 12.89 -12.35
CA ASN A 213 8.90 12.24 -11.31
C ASN A 213 9.12 10.75 -11.55
N GLN A 214 8.18 10.10 -12.25
CA GLN A 214 8.29 8.67 -12.56
C GLN A 214 9.14 8.39 -13.80
N TYR A 215 9.14 9.29 -14.81
CA TYR A 215 9.71 9.01 -16.12
C TYR A 215 10.94 9.85 -16.51
N SER A 216 11.17 11.03 -15.88
CA SER A 216 12.25 11.92 -16.30
C SER A 216 13.66 11.40 -16.00
N LYS A 217 13.78 10.57 -14.95
CA LYS A 217 14.98 9.81 -14.62
C LYS A 217 14.61 8.34 -14.65
N TYR A 218 14.70 7.74 -15.82
CA TYR A 218 14.31 6.36 -16.01
C TYR A 218 15.54 5.49 -16.26
N ARG A 219 15.60 4.38 -15.54
CA ARG A 219 16.51 3.27 -15.81
C ARG A 219 15.73 1.97 -15.64
N TYR A 220 15.88 1.08 -16.62
CA TYR A 220 15.20 -0.21 -16.58
C TYR A 220 15.71 -1.05 -15.38
N PRO A 221 14.84 -1.57 -14.52
CA PRO A 221 15.23 -2.25 -13.29
C PRO A 221 15.42 -3.75 -13.50
N GLU A 222 16.55 -4.17 -14.04
CA GLU A 222 16.86 -5.58 -14.33
C GLU A 222 16.66 -6.48 -13.08
N ASN A 223 17.15 -6.02 -11.93
CA ASN A 223 17.02 -6.73 -10.67
C ASN A 223 15.58 -6.98 -10.23
N LEU A 224 14.65 -6.07 -10.53
CA LEU A 224 13.24 -6.23 -10.14
C LEU A 224 12.54 -7.26 -11.03
N ILE A 225 12.91 -7.38 -12.29
CA ILE A 225 12.43 -8.46 -13.16
C ILE A 225 12.86 -9.81 -12.63
N ASP A 226 14.12 -9.97 -12.23
CA ASP A 226 14.62 -11.22 -11.69
C ASP A 226 13.93 -11.59 -10.37
N ARG A 227 13.68 -10.60 -9.51
CA ARG A 227 12.90 -10.80 -8.28
C ARG A 227 11.45 -11.21 -8.56
N LEU A 228 10.81 -10.70 -9.61
CA LEU A 228 9.48 -11.18 -10.05
C LEU A 228 9.53 -12.63 -10.58
N LYS A 229 10.58 -13.00 -11.32
CA LYS A 229 10.80 -14.38 -11.73
C LYS A 229 11.02 -15.31 -10.53
N ASP A 230 11.64 -14.83 -9.46
CA ASP A 230 11.78 -15.58 -8.20
C ASP A 230 10.41 -15.87 -7.57
N ILE A 231 9.51 -14.86 -7.57
CA ILE A 231 8.12 -15.04 -7.13
C ILE A 231 7.42 -16.10 -8.00
N ASP A 232 7.55 -16.02 -9.31
CA ASP A 232 6.92 -16.98 -10.24
C ASP A 232 7.43 -18.41 -9.99
N ARG A 233 8.76 -18.59 -9.82
CA ARG A 233 9.35 -19.88 -9.48
C ARG A 233 8.82 -20.42 -8.15
N TYR A 234 8.74 -19.55 -7.16
CA TYR A 234 8.17 -19.91 -5.85
C TYR A 234 6.70 -20.32 -5.95
N CYS A 235 5.90 -19.56 -6.68
CA CYS A 235 4.48 -19.85 -6.90
C CYS A 235 4.29 -21.19 -7.61
N LYS A 236 5.02 -21.44 -8.70
CA LYS A 236 4.97 -22.71 -9.42
C LYS A 236 5.36 -23.90 -8.55
N LYS A 237 6.42 -23.77 -7.74
CA LYS A 237 6.88 -24.82 -6.82
C LYS A 237 5.84 -25.16 -5.73
N ASN A 238 5.05 -24.16 -5.30
CA ASN A 238 4.09 -24.30 -4.22
C ASN A 238 2.63 -24.41 -4.69
N ASN A 239 2.37 -24.56 -6.00
CA ASN A 239 1.05 -24.61 -6.61
C ASN A 239 0.19 -23.37 -6.31
N ILE A 240 0.80 -22.19 -6.31
CA ILE A 240 0.14 -20.89 -6.11
C ILE A 240 -0.22 -20.29 -7.48
N ASN A 241 -1.45 -19.88 -7.65
CA ASN A 241 -1.90 -19.18 -8.85
C ASN A 241 -1.42 -17.72 -8.81
N LEU A 242 -0.45 -17.37 -9.64
CA LEU A 242 0.08 -16.00 -9.74
C LEU A 242 -0.53 -15.26 -10.92
N THR A 243 -1.14 -14.11 -10.64
CA THR A 243 -1.63 -13.16 -11.64
C THR A 243 -0.93 -11.82 -11.49
N LEU A 244 -0.36 -11.30 -12.56
CA LEU A 244 0.14 -9.93 -12.66
C LEU A 244 -0.95 -9.06 -13.29
N LEU A 245 -1.32 -7.98 -12.61
CA LEU A 245 -2.39 -7.08 -13.06
C LEU A 245 -1.84 -5.70 -13.41
N ASN A 246 -1.97 -5.32 -14.68
CA ASN A 246 -1.76 -3.95 -15.13
C ASN A 246 -3.10 -3.21 -15.12
N VAL A 247 -3.33 -2.40 -14.11
CA VAL A 247 -4.52 -1.56 -14.02
C VAL A 247 -4.46 -0.39 -15.01
N PRO A 248 -5.61 0.08 -15.55
CA PRO A 248 -5.59 1.11 -16.59
C PRO A 248 -5.14 2.48 -16.07
N HIS A 249 -4.41 3.22 -16.90
CA HIS A 249 -4.19 4.65 -16.79
C HIS A 249 -4.95 5.41 -17.87
N HIS A 250 -5.36 6.64 -17.61
CA HIS A 250 -5.95 7.49 -18.63
C HIS A 250 -4.95 7.79 -19.75
N LYS A 251 -5.44 7.91 -20.98
CA LYS A 251 -4.60 8.15 -22.19
C LYS A 251 -3.60 9.30 -22.05
N GLU A 252 -3.98 10.39 -21.36
CA GLU A 252 -3.08 11.52 -21.15
C GLU A 252 -1.88 11.16 -20.25
N TYR A 253 -2.07 10.26 -19.28
CA TYR A 253 -0.96 9.76 -18.47
C TYR A 253 -0.09 8.79 -19.26
N ARG A 254 -0.70 7.92 -20.07
CA ARG A 254 0.01 7.01 -20.98
C ARG A 254 0.82 7.78 -22.04
N GLN A 255 0.32 8.93 -22.50
CA GLN A 255 1.04 9.80 -23.43
C GLN A 255 2.42 10.21 -22.87
N ARG A 256 2.57 10.30 -21.53
CA ARG A 256 3.86 10.63 -20.91
C ARG A 256 4.97 9.60 -21.22
N VAL A 257 4.62 8.33 -21.39
CA VAL A 257 5.60 7.30 -21.81
C VAL A 257 6.21 7.67 -23.17
N ILE A 258 5.37 8.13 -24.09
CA ILE A 258 5.82 8.58 -25.43
C ILE A 258 6.63 9.86 -25.32
N ASP A 259 6.17 10.85 -24.55
CA ASP A 259 6.82 12.15 -24.39
C ASP A 259 8.22 12.02 -23.75
N PHE A 260 8.39 11.06 -22.84
CA PHE A 260 9.69 10.72 -22.23
C PHE A 260 10.50 9.70 -23.05
N LYS A 261 10.02 9.32 -24.28
CA LYS A 261 10.69 8.38 -25.21
C LYS A 261 10.91 6.98 -24.61
N LEU A 262 10.00 6.51 -23.76
CA LEU A 262 10.09 5.22 -23.05
C LEU A 262 9.27 4.09 -23.71
N THR A 263 8.83 4.24 -24.94
CA THR A 263 8.01 3.25 -25.65
C THR A 263 8.73 1.90 -25.83
N LYS A 264 10.05 1.92 -26.03
CA LYS A 264 10.85 0.70 -26.17
C LYS A 264 10.92 -0.04 -24.82
N GLU A 265 11.11 0.69 -23.74
CA GLU A 265 11.18 0.18 -22.37
C GLU A 265 9.83 -0.38 -21.93
N GLU A 266 8.71 0.28 -22.26
CA GLU A 266 7.37 -0.26 -22.00
C GLU A 266 7.13 -1.55 -22.79
N SER A 267 7.55 -1.59 -24.04
CA SER A 267 7.42 -2.79 -24.88
C SER A 267 8.27 -3.94 -24.34
N ARG A 268 9.49 -3.65 -23.89
CA ARG A 268 10.36 -4.61 -23.24
C ARG A 268 9.73 -5.15 -21.95
N TYR A 269 9.24 -4.26 -21.10
CA TYR A 269 8.54 -4.60 -19.88
C TYR A 269 7.38 -5.59 -20.14
N LYS A 270 6.46 -5.26 -21.06
CA LYS A 270 5.34 -6.13 -21.40
C LYS A 270 5.77 -7.49 -21.94
N LYS A 271 6.85 -7.53 -22.72
CA LYS A 271 7.44 -8.79 -23.22
C LYS A 271 8.03 -9.64 -22.10
N GLU A 272 8.70 -9.01 -21.13
CA GLU A 272 9.32 -9.75 -20.04
C GLU A 272 8.31 -10.26 -19.01
N ILE A 273 7.33 -9.45 -18.60
CA ILE A 273 6.31 -9.89 -17.64
C ILE A 273 5.40 -10.97 -18.19
N LYS A 274 5.19 -11.03 -19.52
CA LYS A 274 4.37 -12.04 -20.20
C LYS A 274 4.76 -13.47 -19.82
N ASN A 275 6.01 -13.69 -19.45
CA ASN A 275 6.55 -15.00 -19.08
C ASN A 275 6.47 -15.27 -17.57
N ILE A 276 5.84 -14.38 -16.79
CA ILE A 276 5.76 -14.43 -15.32
C ILE A 276 4.28 -14.61 -14.94
N GLY A 277 3.90 -15.81 -14.54
CA GLY A 277 2.51 -16.12 -14.19
C GLY A 277 1.49 -15.83 -15.30
N THR A 278 0.26 -15.56 -14.91
CA THR A 278 -0.78 -15.05 -15.80
C THR A 278 -0.78 -13.53 -15.79
N VAL A 279 -0.72 -12.88 -16.96
CA VAL A 279 -0.74 -11.40 -17.02
C VAL A 279 -2.04 -10.90 -17.60
N ILE A 280 -2.75 -10.05 -16.86
CA ILE A 280 -3.95 -9.36 -17.32
C ILE A 280 -3.63 -7.87 -17.47
N ASP A 281 -3.71 -7.37 -18.69
CA ASP A 281 -3.35 -6.01 -19.06
C ASP A 281 -4.58 -5.18 -19.43
N TYR A 282 -4.85 -4.12 -18.68
CA TYR A 282 -5.81 -3.06 -19.03
C TYR A 282 -5.09 -1.78 -19.46
N ASP A 283 -3.75 -1.72 -19.35
CA ASP A 283 -2.97 -0.50 -19.58
C ASP A 283 -2.49 -0.41 -21.04
N TYR A 284 -3.48 -0.35 -21.96
CA TYR A 284 -3.30 -0.11 -23.38
C TYR A 284 -4.46 0.76 -23.91
N SER A 285 -4.42 1.22 -25.15
CA SER A 285 -5.50 2.03 -25.72
C SER A 285 -6.79 1.21 -25.87
N ASN A 286 -7.80 1.49 -25.05
CA ASN A 286 -9.09 0.82 -25.01
C ASN A 286 -10.21 1.78 -24.57
N SER A 287 -11.46 1.29 -24.47
CA SER A 287 -12.61 2.10 -24.08
C SER A 287 -12.48 2.72 -22.71
N ILE A 288 -11.83 2.06 -21.73
CA ILE A 288 -11.58 2.62 -20.38
C ILE A 288 -10.53 3.72 -20.47
N THR A 289 -9.34 3.43 -21.00
CA THR A 289 -8.22 4.38 -21.02
C THR A 289 -8.48 5.65 -21.81
N ASN A 290 -9.43 5.61 -22.76
CA ASN A 290 -9.89 6.76 -23.55
C ASN A 290 -11.05 7.54 -22.91
N CYS A 291 -11.64 7.03 -21.84
CA CYS A 291 -12.83 7.59 -21.19
C CYS A 291 -12.44 8.47 -19.98
N ARG A 292 -12.59 9.80 -20.11
CA ARG A 292 -12.29 10.73 -19.02
C ARG A 292 -13.10 10.46 -17.75
N ASN A 293 -14.40 10.18 -17.92
CA ASN A 293 -15.31 9.96 -16.79
C ASN A 293 -15.12 8.59 -16.12
N CYS A 294 -14.30 7.72 -16.68
CA CYS A 294 -13.93 6.44 -16.10
C CYS A 294 -12.88 6.58 -14.98
N PHE A 295 -12.36 7.79 -14.78
CA PHE A 295 -11.29 8.08 -13.84
C PHE A 295 -11.65 9.20 -12.86
N THR A 296 -11.15 9.09 -11.63
CA THR A 296 -11.19 10.15 -10.62
C THR A 296 -10.02 11.13 -10.77
N ASP A 297 -8.88 10.63 -11.23
CA ASP A 297 -7.69 11.36 -11.67
C ASP A 297 -6.96 10.50 -12.72
N PRO A 298 -5.90 10.97 -13.43
CA PRO A 298 -5.33 10.24 -14.56
C PRO A 298 -4.79 8.83 -14.25
N ILE A 299 -4.64 8.50 -12.96
CA ILE A 299 -4.02 7.27 -12.47
C ILE A 299 -5.07 6.33 -11.85
N HIS A 300 -6.14 6.88 -11.29
CA HIS A 300 -7.11 6.13 -10.51
C HIS A 300 -8.47 6.05 -11.22
N THR A 301 -8.92 4.86 -11.50
CA THR A 301 -10.26 4.57 -12.00
C THR A 301 -11.34 4.86 -10.95
N ASN A 302 -12.57 5.09 -11.41
CA ASN A 302 -13.75 5.19 -10.55
C ASN A 302 -14.25 3.78 -10.14
N ASP A 303 -15.20 3.76 -9.21
CA ASP A 303 -15.70 2.50 -8.61
C ASP A 303 -16.40 1.60 -9.63
N SER A 304 -17.08 2.17 -10.64
CA SER A 304 -17.74 1.38 -11.70
C SER A 304 -16.73 0.62 -12.54
N ILE A 305 -15.58 1.23 -12.83
CA ILE A 305 -14.50 0.58 -13.58
C ILE A 305 -13.78 -0.45 -12.70
N ASN A 306 -13.55 -0.16 -11.42
CA ASN A 306 -12.97 -1.13 -10.50
C ASN A 306 -13.86 -2.38 -10.38
N LEU A 307 -15.18 -2.20 -10.32
CA LEU A 307 -16.14 -3.29 -10.32
C LEU A 307 -16.10 -4.10 -11.62
N LEU A 308 -15.99 -3.42 -12.77
CA LEU A 308 -15.87 -4.08 -14.08
C LEU A 308 -14.59 -4.94 -14.13
N VAL A 309 -13.45 -4.37 -13.73
CA VAL A 309 -12.15 -5.08 -13.68
C VAL A 309 -12.26 -6.33 -12.81
N VAL A 310 -12.86 -6.22 -11.62
CA VAL A 310 -13.09 -7.38 -10.74
C VAL A 310 -13.96 -8.44 -11.43
N LYS A 311 -15.07 -8.04 -12.04
CA LYS A 311 -15.95 -8.99 -12.73
C LYS A 311 -15.24 -9.71 -13.88
N GLU A 312 -14.44 -9.00 -14.67
CA GLU A 312 -13.69 -9.63 -15.77
C GLU A 312 -12.65 -10.64 -15.25
N ILE A 313 -11.90 -10.28 -14.21
CA ILE A 313 -10.84 -11.13 -13.68
C ILE A 313 -11.41 -12.39 -13.02
N PHE A 314 -12.41 -12.23 -12.16
CA PHE A 314 -12.90 -13.33 -11.31
C PHE A 314 -14.03 -14.16 -11.91
N LYS A 315 -14.64 -13.70 -13.02
CA LYS A 315 -15.57 -14.51 -13.84
C LYS A 315 -14.92 -15.13 -15.06
N ASP A 316 -13.61 -14.97 -15.22
CA ASP A 316 -12.82 -15.40 -16.40
C ASP A 316 -13.45 -15.00 -17.74
N SER A 317 -14.02 -13.79 -17.77
CA SER A 317 -14.72 -13.26 -18.94
C SER A 317 -14.15 -11.90 -19.32
N LEU A 318 -12.93 -11.91 -19.88
CA LEU A 318 -12.23 -10.69 -20.30
C LEU A 318 -12.88 -10.14 -21.58
N VAL A 319 -13.41 -8.91 -21.49
CA VAL A 319 -13.94 -8.15 -22.64
C VAL A 319 -12.97 -7.01 -23.00
N ILE A 320 -12.46 -6.32 -21.98
CA ILE A 320 -11.54 -5.20 -22.15
C ILE A 320 -10.12 -5.61 -21.72
N GLY A 321 -9.99 -6.35 -20.62
CA GLY A 321 -8.71 -6.90 -20.21
C GLY A 321 -8.14 -7.85 -21.26
N LYS A 322 -6.80 -7.89 -21.41
CA LYS A 322 -6.10 -8.81 -22.31
C LYS A 322 -5.15 -9.70 -21.51
N LYS A 323 -5.18 -11.00 -21.81
CA LYS A 323 -4.09 -11.89 -21.40
C LYS A 323 -2.90 -11.63 -22.34
N LEU A 324 -1.72 -11.31 -21.81
CA LEU A 324 -0.49 -11.08 -22.60
C LEU A 324 0.17 -12.39 -22.98
#